data_0113c312f83b2c3e079261a5baecb8e0
#
_entry.id   0113c312f83b2c3e079261a5baecb8e0
#
_cell.length_a   1.000
_cell.length_b   1.000
_cell.length_c   1.000
_cell.angle_alpha   90.00
_cell.angle_beta   90.00
_cell.angle_gamma   90.00
#
_symmetry.space_group_name_H-M   'P 1'
#
loop_
_entity.id
_entity.type
_entity.pdbx_description
1 polymer ?
#
loop_
_entity_poly.entity_id
_entity_poly.type
_entity_poly.pdbx_seq_one_letter_code
_entity_poly.pdbx_strand_id
1 'polypeptide(L)'
;MSVYRTLDEGEFRDLASRILYEDNHLLVFSKRAGEIVQGDKTGDEPLSETLKAFVAQRDAKPGQVFMGVTHRLDRPVSGIVLFAKTSKALERMNAMFREGSVHKTYWALCCAKPSPESALLTDWMTRNEKMNKSFIVKGPGGEAKEAKLKYTYLRSTERYHLVEVELLTGRHHQIRCQLAHIGCPIKGDLKYGAPRSNPDGGISLHARSIRFVHPVKKTEVFLEAPVPTSWKGV
;
A
#
# COMPACT_ATOMS: atom_id res chain seq x y z
N MET A 1 23.55 10.08 -23.11
CA MET A 1 23.68 8.99 -22.14
C MET A 1 22.38 8.98 -21.31
N SER A 2 21.83 7.80 -20.98
CA SER A 2 20.64 7.71 -20.12
C SER A 2 20.95 8.28 -18.73
N VAL A 3 20.04 9.04 -18.17
CA VAL A 3 20.12 9.57 -16.80
C VAL A 3 19.91 8.46 -15.76
N TYR A 4 19.35 7.31 -16.19
CA TYR A 4 18.99 6.19 -15.34
C TYR A 4 19.89 4.99 -15.58
N ARG A 5 19.98 4.11 -14.56
CA ARG A 5 20.62 2.80 -14.73
C ARG A 5 19.88 1.97 -15.79
N THR A 6 20.60 1.06 -16.42
CA THR A 6 20.02 0.08 -17.33
C THR A 6 19.48 -1.11 -16.51
N LEU A 7 18.26 -1.52 -16.79
CA LEU A 7 17.66 -2.72 -16.24
C LEU A 7 18.09 -3.92 -17.08
N ASP A 8 18.41 -5.03 -16.43
CA ASP A 8 18.58 -6.29 -17.14
C ASP A 8 17.24 -6.84 -17.66
N GLU A 9 17.31 -7.84 -18.53
CA GLU A 9 16.13 -8.37 -19.20
C GLU A 9 15.13 -9.02 -18.21
N GLY A 10 15.63 -9.69 -17.17
CA GLY A 10 14.81 -10.33 -16.15
C GLY A 10 14.07 -9.31 -15.31
N GLU A 11 14.79 -8.28 -14.83
CA GLU A 11 14.23 -7.18 -14.06
C GLU A 11 13.20 -6.39 -14.89
N PHE A 12 13.52 -6.12 -16.16
CA PHE A 12 12.61 -5.42 -17.06
C PHE A 12 11.28 -6.19 -17.26
N ARG A 13 11.35 -7.50 -17.52
CA ARG A 13 10.15 -8.36 -17.68
C ARG A 13 9.36 -8.45 -16.39
N ASP A 14 10.04 -8.57 -15.24
CA ASP A 14 9.40 -8.60 -13.93
C ASP A 14 8.61 -7.32 -13.67
N LEU A 15 9.21 -6.15 -13.88
CA LEU A 15 8.53 -4.86 -13.71
C LEU A 15 7.33 -4.74 -14.67
N ALA A 16 7.51 -5.09 -15.94
CA ALA A 16 6.43 -5.05 -16.92
C ALA A 16 5.21 -5.91 -16.50
N SER A 17 5.46 -7.09 -15.94
CA SER A 17 4.40 -8.02 -15.51
C SER A 17 3.57 -7.53 -14.33
N ARG A 18 4.06 -6.54 -13.59
CA ARG A 18 3.43 -5.97 -12.39
C ARG A 18 2.71 -4.65 -12.62
N ILE A 19 2.71 -4.13 -13.85
CA ILE A 19 1.90 -2.97 -14.22
C ILE A 19 0.45 -3.39 -14.35
N LEU A 20 -0.42 -2.85 -13.51
CA LEU A 20 -1.85 -3.14 -13.51
C LEU A 20 -2.63 -2.22 -14.44
N TYR A 21 -2.15 -1.00 -14.61
CA TYR A 21 -2.73 0.01 -15.50
C TYR A 21 -1.68 1.05 -15.84
N GLU A 22 -1.67 1.53 -17.06
CA GLU A 22 -0.85 2.65 -17.47
C GLU A 22 -1.53 3.47 -18.56
N ASP A 23 -1.40 4.78 -18.48
CA ASP A 23 -1.69 5.71 -19.56
C ASP A 23 -0.70 6.90 -19.55
N ASN A 24 -1.04 7.99 -20.24
CA ASN A 24 -0.19 9.18 -20.31
C ASN A 24 -0.07 9.91 -18.96
N HIS A 25 -0.94 9.65 -17.99
CA HIS A 25 -1.08 10.42 -16.76
C HIS A 25 -0.79 9.61 -15.50
N LEU A 26 -1.10 8.32 -15.51
CA LEU A 26 -1.03 7.44 -14.35
C LEU A 26 -0.29 6.14 -14.68
N LEU A 27 0.37 5.58 -13.68
CA LEU A 27 0.89 4.23 -13.65
C LEU A 27 0.47 3.58 -12.33
N VAL A 28 -0.22 2.43 -12.40
CA VAL A 28 -0.63 1.64 -11.24
C VAL A 28 0.15 0.35 -11.22
N PHE A 29 0.80 0.08 -10.11
CA PHE A 29 1.79 -0.97 -9.99
C PHE A 29 1.52 -1.89 -8.81
N SER A 30 1.77 -3.18 -8.97
CA SER A 30 1.69 -4.19 -7.91
C SER A 30 3.03 -4.32 -7.20
N LYS A 31 3.15 -3.64 -6.04
CA LYS A 31 4.31 -3.67 -5.17
C LYS A 31 4.44 -4.99 -4.44
N ARG A 32 5.64 -5.54 -4.31
CA ARG A 32 5.95 -6.67 -3.43
C ARG A 32 6.30 -6.21 -2.01
N ALA A 33 6.19 -7.12 -1.05
CA ALA A 33 6.77 -6.91 0.27
C ALA A 33 8.29 -6.74 0.14
N GLY A 34 8.88 -5.88 0.97
CA GLY A 34 10.30 -5.56 0.94
C GLY A 34 10.66 -4.33 0.11
N GLU A 35 9.92 -4.03 -0.95
CA GLU A 35 10.15 -2.83 -1.77
C GLU A 35 9.70 -1.55 -1.05
N ILE A 36 10.41 -0.46 -1.27
CA ILE A 36 10.02 0.88 -0.79
C ILE A 36 9.45 1.71 -1.94
N VAL A 37 8.43 2.50 -1.65
CA VAL A 37 7.75 3.31 -2.68
C VAL A 37 8.53 4.58 -3.00
N GLN A 38 9.07 5.21 -1.96
CA GLN A 38 9.83 6.46 -1.99
C GLN A 38 11.09 6.30 -1.16
N GLY A 39 12.14 7.02 -1.51
CA GLY A 39 13.40 7.00 -0.77
C GLY A 39 13.22 7.26 0.73
N ASP A 40 13.92 6.49 1.52
CA ASP A 40 13.99 6.61 2.96
C ASP A 40 15.46 6.58 3.43
N LYS A 41 15.67 6.53 4.75
CA LYS A 41 17.02 6.51 5.33
C LYS A 41 17.78 5.19 5.19
N THR A 42 17.20 4.17 4.57
CA THR A 42 17.88 2.88 4.33
C THR A 42 18.85 2.95 3.16
N GLY A 43 18.64 3.89 2.22
CA GLY A 43 19.46 4.02 1.01
C GLY A 43 19.11 3.05 -0.11
N ASP A 44 18.08 2.20 0.08
CA ASP A 44 17.60 1.30 -0.96
C ASP A 44 16.95 2.09 -2.11
N GLU A 45 17.07 1.58 -3.34
CA GLU A 45 16.44 2.19 -4.50
C GLU A 45 14.91 2.10 -4.40
N PRO A 46 14.18 3.23 -4.42
CA PRO A 46 12.74 3.20 -4.32
C PRO A 46 12.08 2.87 -5.66
N LEU A 47 10.88 2.30 -5.62
CA LEU A 47 10.09 1.98 -6.82
C LEU A 47 9.88 3.19 -7.73
N SER A 48 9.77 4.41 -7.18
CA SER A 48 9.67 5.62 -8.00
C SER A 48 10.87 5.78 -8.94
N GLU A 49 12.10 5.49 -8.50
CA GLU A 49 13.30 5.58 -9.32
C GLU A 49 13.42 4.37 -10.27
N THR A 50 13.17 3.16 -9.78
CA THR A 50 13.15 1.95 -10.61
C THR A 50 12.14 2.06 -11.76
N LEU A 51 10.93 2.59 -11.50
CA LEU A 51 9.92 2.81 -12.53
C LEU A 51 10.27 3.94 -13.51
N LYS A 52 11.02 4.96 -13.08
CA LYS A 52 11.59 5.95 -14.01
C LYS A 52 12.58 5.29 -14.97
N ALA A 53 13.49 4.45 -14.45
CA ALA A 53 14.45 3.71 -15.27
C ALA A 53 13.72 2.78 -16.27
N PHE A 54 12.70 2.08 -15.80
CA PHE A 54 11.86 1.20 -16.63
C PHE A 54 11.19 1.96 -17.79
N VAL A 55 10.51 3.07 -17.49
CA VAL A 55 9.83 3.87 -18.52
C VAL A 55 10.82 4.52 -19.48
N ALA A 56 11.97 5.01 -18.97
CA ALA A 56 13.02 5.58 -19.82
C ALA A 56 13.57 4.56 -20.81
N GLN A 57 13.87 3.35 -20.35
CA GLN A 57 14.40 2.27 -21.18
C GLN A 57 13.37 1.76 -22.18
N ARG A 58 12.13 1.49 -21.73
CA ARG A 58 11.05 1.00 -22.58
C ARG A 58 10.69 1.95 -23.72
N ASP A 59 10.58 3.24 -23.41
CA ASP A 59 10.11 4.27 -24.33
C ASP A 59 11.28 4.99 -25.05
N ALA A 60 12.52 4.52 -24.87
CA ALA A 60 13.75 5.12 -25.40
C ALA A 60 13.83 6.64 -25.15
N LYS A 61 13.43 7.08 -23.96
CA LYS A 61 13.39 8.52 -23.61
C LYS A 61 14.78 9.07 -23.35
N PRO A 62 15.20 10.14 -24.07
CA PRO A 62 16.56 10.70 -23.91
C PRO A 62 16.69 11.56 -22.64
N GLY A 63 15.61 11.94 -21.99
CA GLY A 63 15.57 12.88 -20.87
C GLY A 63 14.98 12.29 -19.58
N GLN A 64 14.69 13.19 -18.64
CA GLN A 64 14.12 12.81 -17.36
C GLN A 64 12.67 12.32 -17.50
N VAL A 65 12.34 11.24 -16.77
CA VAL A 65 10.99 10.70 -16.61
C VAL A 65 10.40 11.22 -15.30
N PHE A 66 9.22 11.79 -15.34
CA PHE A 66 8.49 12.16 -14.14
C PHE A 66 7.71 10.96 -13.61
N MET A 67 7.88 10.64 -12.30
CA MET A 67 7.14 9.60 -11.59
C MET A 67 6.81 10.10 -10.19
N GLY A 68 5.65 10.76 -10.06
CA GLY A 68 5.20 11.36 -8.81
C GLY A 68 4.52 10.34 -7.90
N VAL A 69 4.95 10.28 -6.64
CA VAL A 69 4.36 9.40 -5.61
C VAL A 69 3.08 10.04 -5.08
N THR A 70 1.92 9.41 -5.31
CA THR A 70 0.61 9.91 -4.84
C THR A 70 0.27 9.41 -3.44
N HIS A 71 0.67 8.20 -3.10
CA HIS A 71 0.53 7.58 -1.78
C HIS A 71 1.60 6.51 -1.58
N ARG A 72 1.70 5.98 -0.37
CA ARG A 72 2.70 4.98 -0.03
C ARG A 72 2.07 3.76 0.63
N LEU A 73 2.74 2.63 0.49
CA LEU A 73 2.59 1.45 1.32
C LEU A 73 3.84 1.28 2.19
N ASP A 74 3.67 0.73 3.39
CA ASP A 74 4.81 0.35 4.23
C ASP A 74 5.67 -0.70 3.52
N ARG A 75 6.98 -0.73 3.80
CA ARG A 75 7.92 -1.69 3.20
C ARG A 75 7.42 -3.14 3.23
N PRO A 76 6.93 -3.69 4.37
CA PRO A 76 6.50 -5.08 4.44
C PRO A 76 5.11 -5.36 3.82
N VAL A 77 4.41 -4.35 3.32
CA VAL A 77 3.07 -4.44 2.74
C VAL A 77 3.17 -4.59 1.23
N SER A 78 2.36 -5.47 0.63
CA SER A 78 2.26 -5.66 -0.82
C SER A 78 0.99 -5.03 -1.40
N GLY A 79 0.90 -4.97 -2.73
CA GLY A 79 -0.30 -4.57 -3.46
C GLY A 79 -0.20 -3.23 -4.18
N ILE A 80 -1.33 -2.62 -4.45
CA ILE A 80 -1.47 -1.47 -5.35
C ILE A 80 -0.76 -0.23 -4.83
N VAL A 81 0.11 0.33 -5.69
CA VAL A 81 0.64 1.68 -5.56
C VAL A 81 0.36 2.43 -6.86
N LEU A 82 -0.16 3.66 -6.74
CA LEU A 82 -0.46 4.53 -7.86
C LEU A 82 0.57 5.64 -7.95
N PHE A 83 1.13 5.83 -9.14
CA PHE A 83 2.06 6.89 -9.48
C PHE A 83 1.46 7.83 -10.52
N ALA A 84 1.81 9.10 -10.45
CA ALA A 84 1.45 10.08 -11.48
C ALA A 84 2.63 10.27 -12.45
N LYS A 85 2.35 10.23 -13.75
CA LYS A 85 3.34 10.43 -14.82
C LYS A 85 3.51 11.89 -15.23
N THR A 86 2.72 12.80 -14.63
CA THR A 86 2.82 14.26 -14.82
C THR A 86 2.57 15.00 -13.52
N SER A 87 3.15 16.19 -13.38
CA SER A 87 2.95 17.05 -12.20
C SER A 87 1.48 17.42 -11.98
N LYS A 88 0.75 17.72 -13.07
CA LYS A 88 -0.68 18.05 -13.03
C LYS A 88 -1.54 16.86 -12.58
N ALA A 89 -1.21 15.64 -13.00
CA ALA A 89 -1.88 14.43 -12.51
C ALA A 89 -1.56 14.18 -11.03
N LEU A 90 -0.32 14.41 -10.59
CA LEU A 90 0.09 14.31 -9.19
C LEU A 90 -0.72 15.25 -8.29
N GLU A 91 -0.81 16.52 -8.67
CA GLU A 91 -1.57 17.54 -7.92
C GLU A 91 -3.04 17.11 -7.75
N ARG A 92 -3.68 16.69 -8.85
CA ARG A 92 -5.09 16.25 -8.84
C ARG A 92 -5.29 14.98 -8.01
N MET A 93 -4.40 13.98 -8.15
CA MET A 93 -4.48 12.78 -7.34
C MET A 93 -4.28 13.06 -5.85
N ASN A 94 -3.33 13.94 -5.49
CA ASN A 94 -3.13 14.34 -4.11
C ASN A 94 -4.36 15.05 -3.51
N ALA A 95 -5.07 15.87 -4.30
CA ALA A 95 -6.35 16.47 -3.89
C ALA A 95 -7.39 15.37 -3.62
N MET A 96 -7.55 14.42 -4.56
CA MET A 96 -8.51 13.32 -4.43
C MET A 96 -8.22 12.41 -3.21
N PHE A 97 -6.95 12.12 -2.91
CA PHE A 97 -6.57 11.39 -1.69
C PHE A 97 -6.93 12.16 -0.42
N ARG A 98 -6.71 13.47 -0.39
CA ARG A 98 -7.04 14.34 0.74
C ARG A 98 -8.54 14.47 0.95
N GLU A 99 -9.32 14.50 -0.12
CA GLU A 99 -10.79 14.60 -0.11
C GLU A 99 -11.47 13.25 0.17
N GLY A 100 -10.71 12.14 0.20
CA GLY A 100 -11.27 10.80 0.43
C GLY A 100 -12.00 10.20 -0.77
N SER A 101 -11.86 10.79 -1.97
CA SER A 101 -12.50 10.29 -3.20
C SER A 101 -11.76 9.12 -3.88
N VAL A 102 -10.67 8.65 -3.27
CA VAL A 102 -9.96 7.43 -3.67
C VAL A 102 -10.26 6.33 -2.66
N HIS A 103 -11.03 5.34 -3.06
CA HIS A 103 -11.40 4.20 -2.23
C HIS A 103 -10.35 3.11 -2.32
N LYS A 104 -9.93 2.58 -1.19
CA LYS A 104 -8.90 1.54 -1.09
C LYS A 104 -9.39 0.40 -0.23
N THR A 105 -9.29 -0.81 -0.76
CA THR A 105 -9.58 -2.02 -0.01
C THR A 105 -8.31 -2.83 0.19
N TYR A 106 -8.10 -3.30 1.39
CA TYR A 106 -6.98 -4.16 1.76
C TYR A 106 -7.50 -5.53 2.19
N TRP A 107 -6.71 -6.55 1.93
CA TRP A 107 -6.89 -7.86 2.54
C TRP A 107 -5.81 -8.08 3.59
N ALA A 108 -6.20 -8.66 4.71
CA ALA A 108 -5.30 -9.00 5.81
C ALA A 108 -5.54 -10.44 6.27
N LEU A 109 -4.48 -11.22 6.43
CA LEU A 109 -4.56 -12.47 7.17
C LEU A 109 -4.27 -12.20 8.64
N CYS A 110 -5.29 -12.34 9.48
CA CYS A 110 -5.20 -12.12 10.91
C CYS A 110 -4.92 -13.40 11.67
N CYS A 111 -4.19 -13.31 12.79
CA CYS A 111 -3.86 -14.43 13.66
C CYS A 111 -5.06 -14.89 14.52
N ALA A 112 -6.07 -14.05 14.68
CA ALA A 112 -7.31 -14.35 15.38
C ALA A 112 -8.52 -13.91 14.55
N LYS A 113 -9.66 -14.60 14.74
CA LYS A 113 -10.93 -14.22 14.14
C LYS A 113 -11.48 -12.98 14.84
N PRO A 114 -11.82 -11.90 14.11
CA PRO A 114 -12.40 -10.73 14.74
C PRO A 114 -13.80 -11.00 15.29
N SER A 115 -14.12 -10.38 16.40
CA SER A 115 -15.46 -10.37 17.00
C SER A 115 -15.80 -8.94 17.43
N PRO A 116 -16.85 -8.35 16.83
CA PRO A 116 -17.77 -8.89 15.81
C PRO A 116 -17.09 -9.15 14.47
N GLU A 117 -17.72 -9.88 13.55
CA GLU A 117 -17.19 -10.21 12.23
C GLU A 117 -17.08 -8.99 11.29
N SER A 118 -17.75 -7.90 11.59
CA SER A 118 -17.67 -6.63 10.86
C SER A 118 -17.87 -5.46 11.82
N ALA A 119 -17.05 -4.42 11.69
CA ALA A 119 -17.21 -3.19 12.46
C ALA A 119 -16.56 -1.99 11.76
N LEU A 120 -17.01 -0.80 12.13
CA LEU A 120 -16.32 0.47 11.89
C LEU A 120 -15.45 0.77 13.11
N LEU A 121 -14.14 0.78 12.92
CA LEU A 121 -13.20 1.22 13.96
C LEU A 121 -12.96 2.73 13.81
N THR A 122 -13.12 3.43 14.92
CA THR A 122 -12.83 4.87 15.02
C THR A 122 -11.97 5.10 16.26
N ASP A 123 -10.70 5.38 16.03
CA ASP A 123 -9.70 5.52 17.08
C ASP A 123 -8.90 6.80 16.92
N TRP A 124 -8.31 7.27 18.01
CA TRP A 124 -7.28 8.30 17.97
C TRP A 124 -5.91 7.65 17.95
N MET A 125 -5.07 8.04 17.00
CA MET A 125 -3.74 7.45 16.81
C MET A 125 -2.64 8.49 16.89
N THR A 126 -1.55 8.15 17.56
CA THR A 126 -0.29 8.89 17.59
C THR A 126 0.84 8.06 17.00
N ARG A 127 1.89 8.73 16.50
CA ARG A 127 3.09 8.07 15.99
C ARG A 127 4.27 8.32 16.91
N ASN A 128 4.97 7.27 17.29
CA ASN A 128 6.30 7.36 17.88
C ASN A 128 7.36 7.18 16.78
N GLU A 129 8.05 8.26 16.44
CA GLU A 129 9.03 8.26 15.34
C GLU A 129 10.28 7.42 15.68
N LYS A 130 10.75 7.45 16.92
CA LYS A 130 11.92 6.68 17.36
C LYS A 130 11.69 5.18 17.23
N MET A 131 10.49 4.71 17.58
CA MET A 131 10.09 3.30 17.44
C MET A 131 9.58 2.96 16.03
N ASN A 132 9.35 3.96 15.19
CA ASN A 132 8.63 3.83 13.92
C ASN A 132 7.34 2.99 14.08
N LYS A 133 6.53 3.34 15.10
CA LYS A 133 5.31 2.61 15.47
C LYS A 133 4.19 3.59 15.82
N SER A 134 2.94 3.23 15.49
CA SER A 134 1.75 3.96 15.90
C SER A 134 1.05 3.28 17.04
N PHE A 135 0.33 4.06 17.84
CA PHE A 135 -0.39 3.62 19.03
C PHE A 135 -1.79 4.23 19.05
N ILE A 136 -2.76 3.49 19.57
CA ILE A 136 -4.09 3.99 19.92
C ILE A 136 -3.96 4.78 21.22
N VAL A 137 -4.63 5.93 21.30
CA VAL A 137 -4.72 6.79 22.49
C VAL A 137 -6.18 7.10 22.82
N LYS A 138 -6.44 7.50 24.07
CA LYS A 138 -7.82 7.62 24.60
C LYS A 138 -8.68 8.73 23.98
N GLY A 139 -8.11 9.67 23.25
CA GLY A 139 -8.87 10.78 22.69
C GLY A 139 -8.02 11.78 21.93
N PRO A 140 -8.62 12.87 21.46
CA PRO A 140 -7.90 13.96 20.79
C PRO A 140 -6.95 14.64 21.79
N GLY A 141 -5.76 14.99 21.31
CA GLY A 141 -4.75 15.73 22.10
C GLY A 141 -3.36 15.58 21.52
N GLY A 142 -2.51 16.56 21.66
CA GLY A 142 -1.17 16.59 21.08
C GLY A 142 -1.18 16.32 19.58
N GLU A 143 -0.43 15.33 19.14
CA GLU A 143 -0.35 14.92 17.72
C GLU A 143 -1.34 13.82 17.33
N ALA A 144 -2.26 13.45 18.22
CA ALA A 144 -3.24 12.40 17.93
C ALA A 144 -4.17 12.79 16.78
N LYS A 145 -4.36 11.87 15.85
CA LYS A 145 -5.22 12.04 14.67
C LYS A 145 -6.28 10.95 14.62
N GLU A 146 -7.50 11.34 14.27
CA GLU A 146 -8.59 10.39 14.08
C GLU A 146 -8.25 9.42 12.93
N ALA A 147 -8.51 8.13 13.16
CA ALA A 147 -8.28 7.02 12.25
C ALA A 147 -9.55 6.17 12.12
N LYS A 148 -10.05 6.06 10.90
CA LYS A 148 -11.28 5.32 10.59
C LYS A 148 -11.02 4.25 9.54
N LEU A 149 -11.44 3.03 9.81
CA LEU A 149 -11.53 1.95 8.85
C LEU A 149 -12.77 1.09 9.14
N LYS A 150 -13.32 0.49 8.10
CA LYS A 150 -14.30 -0.59 8.24
C LYS A 150 -13.61 -1.90 7.93
N TYR A 151 -13.88 -2.93 8.71
CA TYR A 151 -13.44 -4.28 8.37
C TYR A 151 -14.63 -5.25 8.27
N THR A 152 -14.41 -6.30 7.49
CA THR A 152 -15.35 -7.42 7.35
C THR A 152 -14.55 -8.71 7.31
N TYR A 153 -14.86 -9.65 8.19
CA TYR A 153 -14.33 -11.01 8.12
C TYR A 153 -14.92 -11.71 6.90
N LEU A 154 -14.07 -12.33 6.07
CA LEU A 154 -14.51 -13.02 4.87
C LEU A 154 -14.56 -14.53 5.07
N ARG A 155 -13.48 -15.14 5.54
CA ARG A 155 -13.38 -16.59 5.78
C ARG A 155 -12.14 -16.94 6.60
N SER A 156 -12.12 -18.17 7.14
CA SER A 156 -10.91 -18.76 7.71
C SER A 156 -10.15 -19.58 6.66
N THR A 157 -8.84 -19.59 6.78
CA THR A 157 -7.96 -20.64 6.25
C THR A 157 -7.68 -21.64 7.38
N GLU A 158 -6.80 -22.60 7.18
CA GLU A 158 -6.45 -23.56 8.26
C GLU A 158 -5.98 -22.92 9.56
N ARG A 159 -5.28 -21.77 9.48
CA ARG A 159 -4.59 -21.17 10.64
C ARG A 159 -4.84 -19.67 10.80
N TYR A 160 -5.40 -19.02 9.79
CA TYR A 160 -5.54 -17.57 9.74
C TYR A 160 -6.94 -17.17 9.28
N HIS A 161 -7.27 -15.93 9.49
CA HIS A 161 -8.58 -15.37 9.19
C HIS A 161 -8.43 -14.25 8.17
N LEU A 162 -9.06 -14.41 7.02
CA LEU A 162 -9.06 -13.38 5.98
C LEU A 162 -10.05 -12.28 6.35
N VAL A 163 -9.54 -11.07 6.43
CA VAL A 163 -10.30 -9.87 6.74
C VAL A 163 -10.12 -8.86 5.60
N GLU A 164 -11.22 -8.36 5.09
CA GLU A 164 -11.23 -7.22 4.19
C GLU A 164 -11.31 -5.93 5.00
N VAL A 165 -10.54 -4.92 4.58
CA VAL A 165 -10.46 -3.62 5.24
C VAL A 165 -10.69 -2.51 4.23
N GLU A 166 -11.76 -1.74 4.41
CA GLU A 166 -12.00 -0.48 3.71
C GLU A 166 -11.35 0.67 4.51
N LEU A 167 -10.34 1.30 3.91
CA LEU A 167 -9.56 2.33 4.58
C LEU A 167 -10.14 3.71 4.34
N LEU A 168 -10.78 4.31 5.36
CA LEU A 168 -11.43 5.62 5.29
C LEU A 168 -10.47 6.78 5.58
N THR A 169 -9.41 6.54 6.36
CA THR A 169 -8.30 7.47 6.59
C THR A 169 -6.97 6.79 6.34
N GLY A 170 -5.88 7.54 6.13
CA GLY A 170 -4.57 6.98 5.81
C GLY A 170 -3.50 7.37 6.84
N ARG A 171 -3.61 6.90 8.11
CA ARG A 171 -2.59 7.15 9.14
C ARG A 171 -1.44 6.16 9.03
N HIS A 172 -0.28 6.55 9.52
CA HIS A 172 0.90 5.68 9.58
C HIS A 172 0.57 4.38 10.32
N HIS A 173 0.83 3.22 9.71
CA HIS A 173 0.55 1.88 10.22
C HIS A 173 -0.92 1.66 10.65
N GLN A 174 -1.88 2.39 10.10
CA GLN A 174 -3.25 2.43 10.62
C GLN A 174 -3.89 1.04 10.74
N ILE A 175 -3.97 0.29 9.66
CA ILE A 175 -4.61 -1.05 9.63
C ILE A 175 -3.92 -1.98 10.62
N ARG A 176 -2.59 -1.98 10.62
CA ARG A 176 -1.76 -2.80 11.52
C ARG A 176 -2.06 -2.53 12.98
N CYS A 177 -2.10 -1.24 13.34
CA CYS A 177 -2.35 -0.79 14.71
C CYS A 177 -3.78 -1.10 15.16
N GLN A 178 -4.79 -0.76 14.37
CA GLN A 178 -6.20 -0.93 14.73
C GLN A 178 -6.62 -2.41 14.79
N LEU A 179 -6.19 -3.25 13.83
CA LEU A 179 -6.47 -4.69 13.90
C LEU A 179 -5.77 -5.35 15.10
N ALA A 180 -4.53 -4.98 15.40
CA ALA A 180 -3.86 -5.48 16.59
C ALA A 180 -4.53 -5.02 17.89
N HIS A 181 -5.08 -3.79 17.93
CA HIS A 181 -5.79 -3.25 19.08
C HIS A 181 -7.05 -4.06 19.44
N ILE A 182 -7.76 -4.56 18.43
CA ILE A 182 -8.92 -5.45 18.65
C ILE A 182 -8.55 -6.93 18.84
N GLY A 183 -7.26 -7.24 19.10
CA GLY A 183 -6.77 -8.60 19.33
C GLY A 183 -6.55 -9.44 18.06
N CYS A 184 -6.57 -8.83 16.88
CA CYS A 184 -6.42 -9.50 15.58
C CYS A 184 -5.13 -9.08 14.85
N PRO A 185 -3.91 -9.33 15.42
CA PRO A 185 -2.66 -8.94 14.77
C PRO A 185 -2.52 -9.62 13.41
N ILE A 186 -1.96 -8.88 12.44
CA ILE A 186 -1.73 -9.39 11.08
C ILE A 186 -0.59 -10.41 11.09
N LYS A 187 -0.77 -11.54 10.43
CA LYS A 187 0.26 -12.57 10.24
C LYS A 187 1.58 -11.95 9.75
N GLY A 188 2.67 -12.26 10.41
CA GLY A 188 4.01 -11.74 10.09
C GLY A 188 4.35 -10.41 10.76
N ASP A 189 3.39 -9.69 11.32
CA ASP A 189 3.61 -8.37 11.91
C ASP A 189 4.07 -8.43 13.37
N LEU A 190 5.35 -8.78 13.57
CA LEU A 190 5.96 -8.83 14.91
C LEU A 190 5.86 -7.51 15.66
N LYS A 191 5.91 -6.37 14.94
CA LYS A 191 5.81 -5.04 15.53
C LYS A 191 4.48 -4.80 16.24
N TYR A 192 3.44 -5.47 15.78
CA TYR A 192 2.08 -5.37 16.31
C TYR A 192 1.54 -6.68 16.93
N GLY A 193 2.44 -7.59 17.31
CA GLY A 193 2.10 -8.71 18.17
C GLY A 193 1.82 -10.04 17.46
N ALA A 194 2.14 -10.16 16.17
CA ALA A 194 2.12 -11.48 15.54
C ALA A 194 3.18 -12.39 16.17
N PRO A 195 2.88 -13.69 16.40
CA PRO A 195 3.79 -14.59 17.09
C PRO A 195 5.01 -15.00 16.27
N ARG A 196 4.97 -14.86 14.93
CA ARG A 196 6.03 -15.28 14.00
C ARG A 196 6.12 -14.33 12.81
N SER A 197 7.32 -14.14 12.28
CA SER A 197 7.55 -13.45 10.99
C SER A 197 7.11 -14.33 9.80
N ASN A 198 6.85 -13.69 8.67
CA ASN A 198 6.78 -14.39 7.40
C ASN A 198 8.19 -14.69 6.86
N PRO A 199 8.37 -15.78 6.08
CA PRO A 199 9.69 -16.13 5.53
C PRO A 199 10.32 -15.05 4.63
N ASP A 200 9.48 -14.25 3.95
CA ASP A 200 9.89 -13.17 3.07
C ASP A 200 10.13 -11.82 3.80
N GLY A 201 10.02 -11.80 5.13
CA GLY A 201 10.13 -10.58 5.92
C GLY A 201 8.96 -9.61 5.76
N GLY A 202 7.98 -9.93 4.93
CA GLY A 202 6.75 -9.17 4.74
C GLY A 202 5.72 -9.45 5.84
N ILE A 203 4.60 -8.73 5.77
CA ILE A 203 3.40 -9.01 6.58
C ILE A 203 2.24 -9.38 5.65
N SER A 204 1.30 -10.17 6.14
CA SER A 204 0.15 -10.57 5.32
C SER A 204 -0.92 -9.47 5.29
N LEU A 205 -0.53 -8.29 4.81
CA LEU A 205 -1.37 -7.15 4.48
C LEU A 205 -1.14 -6.77 3.02
N HIS A 206 -2.21 -6.70 2.24
CA HIS A 206 -2.18 -6.49 0.81
C HIS A 206 -3.16 -5.42 0.37
N ALA A 207 -2.70 -4.37 -0.31
CA ALA A 207 -3.55 -3.37 -0.94
C ALA A 207 -4.23 -4.00 -2.16
N ARG A 208 -5.43 -4.58 -1.93
CA ARG A 208 -6.13 -5.48 -2.86
C ARG A 208 -6.76 -4.73 -4.02
N SER A 209 -7.46 -3.62 -3.75
CA SER A 209 -8.13 -2.86 -4.79
C SER A 209 -8.06 -1.35 -4.57
N ILE A 210 -8.20 -0.63 -5.68
CA ILE A 210 -8.33 0.82 -5.71
C ILE A 210 -9.44 1.22 -6.67
N ARG A 211 -10.27 2.20 -6.27
CA ARG A 211 -11.33 2.78 -7.09
C ARG A 211 -11.26 4.29 -7.01
N PHE A 212 -11.31 4.96 -8.15
CA PHE A 212 -11.29 6.43 -8.24
C PHE A 212 -11.81 6.89 -9.60
N VAL A 213 -12.17 8.16 -9.70
CA VAL A 213 -12.46 8.80 -11.00
C VAL A 213 -11.15 9.30 -11.59
N HIS A 214 -10.83 8.91 -12.81
CA HIS A 214 -9.59 9.31 -13.48
C HIS A 214 -9.45 10.84 -13.55
N PRO A 215 -8.33 11.44 -13.06
CA PRO A 215 -8.22 12.89 -12.87
C PRO A 215 -8.30 13.71 -14.16
N VAL A 216 -8.10 13.09 -15.33
CA VAL A 216 -8.14 13.73 -16.63
C VAL A 216 -9.30 13.21 -17.47
N LYS A 217 -9.42 11.90 -17.65
CA LYS A 217 -10.46 11.26 -18.50
C LYS A 217 -11.86 11.34 -17.91
N LYS A 218 -11.98 11.57 -16.59
CA LYS A 218 -13.25 11.62 -15.84
C LYS A 218 -14.08 10.33 -15.89
N THR A 219 -13.45 9.21 -16.21
CA THR A 219 -14.03 7.87 -16.16
C THR A 219 -13.69 7.18 -14.85
N GLU A 220 -14.56 6.29 -14.38
CA GLU A 220 -14.26 5.45 -13.23
C GLU A 220 -13.15 4.45 -13.58
N VAL A 221 -12.23 4.28 -12.66
CA VAL A 221 -11.15 3.29 -12.70
C VAL A 221 -11.30 2.40 -11.48
N PHE A 222 -11.42 1.10 -11.70
CA PHE A 222 -11.37 0.07 -10.67
C PHE A 222 -10.30 -0.95 -11.03
N LEU A 223 -9.37 -1.20 -10.12
CA LEU A 223 -8.26 -2.12 -10.33
C LEU A 223 -8.07 -3.02 -9.11
N GLU A 224 -7.68 -4.26 -9.36
CA GLU A 224 -7.31 -5.22 -8.34
C GLU A 224 -5.89 -5.74 -8.57
N ALA A 225 -5.12 -5.88 -7.49
CA ALA A 225 -3.83 -6.57 -7.51
C ALA A 225 -4.03 -8.05 -7.22
N PRO A 226 -3.32 -8.95 -7.92
CA PRO A 226 -3.34 -10.37 -7.59
C PRO A 226 -2.78 -10.59 -6.18
N VAL A 227 -3.41 -11.49 -5.44
CA VAL A 227 -2.97 -11.87 -4.10
C VAL A 227 -1.59 -12.54 -4.18
N PRO A 228 -0.66 -12.27 -3.25
CA PRO A 228 0.64 -12.94 -3.24
C PRO A 228 0.51 -14.47 -3.23
N THR A 229 1.29 -15.15 -4.04
CA THR A 229 1.27 -16.62 -4.17
C THR A 229 1.61 -17.35 -2.86
N SER A 230 2.28 -16.66 -1.93
CA SER A 230 2.57 -17.13 -0.57
C SER A 230 1.33 -17.23 0.34
N TRP A 231 0.21 -16.65 -0.05
CA TRP A 231 -1.05 -16.70 0.71
C TRP A 231 -1.85 -17.94 0.33
N LYS A 232 -1.47 -19.08 0.88
CA LYS A 232 -2.12 -20.36 0.61
C LYS A 232 -3.56 -20.36 1.13
N GLY A 233 -4.50 -20.82 0.32
CA GLY A 233 -5.92 -20.96 0.68
C GLY A 233 -6.73 -19.67 0.68
N VAL A 234 -6.23 -18.60 0.04
CA VAL A 234 -6.90 -17.30 -0.09
C VAL A 234 -7.36 -17.05 -1.52
#